data_b6e26b929c4c565b9742ded097fc9b39
#
_entry.id   b6e26b929c4c565b9742ded097fc9b39
#
_cell.length_a   1.000
_cell.length_b   1.000
_cell.length_c   1.000
_cell.angle_alpha   90.00
_cell.angle_beta   90.00
_cell.angle_gamma   90.00
#
_symmetry.space_group_name_H-M   'P 1'
#
loop_
_entity.id
_entity.type
_entity.pdbx_description
1 polymer ?
#
loop_
_entity_poly.entity_id
_entity_poly.type
_entity_poly.pdbx_seq_one_letter_code
_entity_poly.pdbx_strand_id
1 'polypeptide(L)'
;VMKYVVVLCDGMADYPVEELGNKTPLEAAKIPNMNRLAKNSIVGLIKTVDDGLKPGSDVANLSVLGYDPNKCYTGRSPLEAGSIGIDMLDTDVSLRCNLVTLSDEEKYEDKTILDYCADDISTDEAKILIKFLADKLNNDEFRFYSGVSYRHCLIWNNGTLNVGTLTPPHDITGKPIKNYIPLHPNAHKLYDLMKKSYELLKNHPVNLSRIEKGLRPANSIWLWGEGVKANLVNFKEKFNVKASMISAVDLLKGIGKFSGMNVVDVDGATGYIDTNFDGKAKAAINEFENGQDFVYIHVEAPDECGHRHEIENKSKSIGLIDKYILGPVTDYLSKTGERFKVLVTPDHATPLSLKTHTNDPVP
;
A
#
# COMPACT_ATOMS: atom_id res chain seq x y z
N VAL A 1 -26.49 -3.54 19.12
CA VAL A 1 -25.01 -3.73 19.10
C VAL A 1 -24.37 -2.37 18.91
N MET A 2 -23.21 -2.13 19.54
CA MET A 2 -22.44 -0.89 19.32
C MET A 2 -21.84 -0.91 17.92
N LYS A 3 -22.00 0.16 17.16
CA LYS A 3 -21.34 0.35 15.86
C LYS A 3 -20.03 1.15 16.03
N TYR A 4 -19.05 0.84 15.22
CA TYR A 4 -17.74 1.50 15.24
C TYR A 4 -17.37 1.92 13.83
N VAL A 5 -16.93 3.13 13.65
CA VAL A 5 -16.38 3.60 12.39
C VAL A 5 -15.04 4.27 12.62
N VAL A 6 -14.06 3.90 11.80
CA VAL A 6 -12.79 4.59 11.70
C VAL A 6 -12.73 5.30 10.37
N VAL A 7 -12.54 6.61 10.40
CA VAL A 7 -12.23 7.40 9.21
C VAL A 7 -10.73 7.70 9.28
N LEU A 8 -9.97 6.93 8.54
CA LEU A 8 -8.53 7.07 8.47
C LEU A 8 -8.14 8.01 7.35
N CYS A 9 -7.58 9.14 7.74
CA CYS A 9 -7.10 10.19 6.85
C CYS A 9 -5.57 10.01 6.69
N ASP A 10 -5.15 9.12 5.79
CA ASP A 10 -3.75 8.73 5.61
C ASP A 10 -2.85 9.96 5.45
N GLY A 11 -1.77 10.00 6.22
CA GLY A 11 -0.78 11.08 6.17
C GLY A 11 -1.29 12.48 6.51
N MET A 12 -2.48 12.62 7.11
CA MET A 12 -3.12 13.93 7.37
C MET A 12 -2.29 14.85 8.27
N ALA A 13 -1.57 14.29 9.25
CA ALA A 13 -0.77 15.08 10.17
C ALA A 13 0.42 15.75 9.46
N ASP A 14 0.72 16.97 9.90
CA ASP A 14 1.74 17.83 9.28
C ASP A 14 2.26 18.87 10.27
N TYR A 15 3.31 19.54 9.88
CA TYR A 15 3.83 20.72 10.57
C TYR A 15 3.10 21.99 10.11
N PRO A 16 3.18 23.09 10.89
CA PRO A 16 2.70 24.39 10.44
C PRO A 16 3.37 24.83 9.14
N VAL A 17 2.58 25.35 8.20
CA VAL A 17 3.00 25.76 6.85
C VAL A 17 2.84 27.26 6.72
N GLU A 18 3.89 27.97 6.30
CA GLU A 18 3.89 29.42 6.18
C GLU A 18 2.80 29.94 5.23
N GLU A 19 2.62 29.28 4.07
CA GLU A 19 1.62 29.61 3.06
C GLU A 19 0.18 29.43 3.56
N LEU A 20 -0.02 28.67 4.63
CA LEU A 20 -1.31 28.50 5.31
C LEU A 20 -1.45 29.43 6.54
N GLY A 21 -0.60 30.44 6.65
CA GLY A 21 -0.57 31.35 7.80
C GLY A 21 -0.07 30.68 9.08
N ASN A 22 0.95 29.83 8.97
CA ASN A 22 1.53 29.04 10.05
C ASN A 22 0.52 28.07 10.72
N LYS A 23 -0.45 27.60 9.95
CA LYS A 23 -1.37 26.52 10.34
C LYS A 23 -0.94 25.20 9.71
N THR A 24 -1.29 24.10 10.35
CA THR A 24 -1.22 22.79 9.70
C THR A 24 -2.31 22.67 8.63
N PRO A 25 -2.16 21.77 7.64
CA PRO A 25 -3.24 21.50 6.67
C PRO A 25 -4.58 21.15 7.33
N LEU A 26 -4.56 20.42 8.45
CA LEU A 26 -5.76 20.10 9.23
C LEU A 26 -6.43 21.36 9.81
N GLU A 27 -5.65 22.27 10.40
CA GLU A 27 -6.16 23.55 10.94
C GLU A 27 -6.68 24.48 9.85
N ALA A 28 -6.11 24.43 8.64
CA ALA A 28 -6.55 25.23 7.50
C ALA A 28 -7.75 24.64 6.75
N ALA A 29 -8.02 23.35 6.91
CA ALA A 29 -9.11 22.65 6.22
C ALA A 29 -10.50 23.09 6.70
N LYS A 30 -11.48 22.98 5.80
CA LYS A 30 -12.90 23.17 6.14
C LYS A 30 -13.46 21.86 6.71
N ILE A 31 -13.51 21.75 8.03
CA ILE A 31 -13.84 20.51 8.75
C ILE A 31 -14.98 20.70 9.77
N PRO A 32 -16.17 21.16 9.37
CA PRO A 32 -17.27 21.44 10.30
C PRO A 32 -17.73 20.20 11.07
N ASN A 33 -17.69 19.01 10.47
CA ASN A 33 -18.10 17.77 11.12
C ASN A 33 -17.07 17.31 12.14
N MET A 34 -15.76 17.33 11.82
CA MET A 34 -14.70 17.05 12.80
C MET A 34 -14.79 18.03 13.97
N ASN A 35 -14.97 19.32 13.72
CA ASN A 35 -15.12 20.35 14.75
C ASN A 35 -16.34 20.11 15.65
N ARG A 36 -17.47 19.69 15.07
CA ARG A 36 -18.69 19.34 15.82
C ARG A 36 -18.46 18.11 16.70
N LEU A 37 -17.83 17.08 16.20
CA LEU A 37 -17.53 15.86 16.93
C LEU A 37 -16.52 16.11 18.06
N ALA A 38 -15.46 16.86 17.80
CA ALA A 38 -14.41 17.16 18.77
C ALA A 38 -14.93 17.83 20.05
N LYS A 39 -15.97 18.67 19.95
CA LYS A 39 -16.61 19.33 21.11
C LYS A 39 -17.17 18.35 22.14
N ASN A 40 -17.52 17.13 21.72
CA ASN A 40 -18.14 16.11 22.56
C ASN A 40 -17.34 14.80 22.56
N SER A 41 -16.04 14.87 22.27
CA SER A 41 -15.17 13.72 22.12
C SER A 41 -13.89 13.89 22.93
N ILE A 42 -13.12 12.82 23.01
CA ILE A 42 -11.75 12.86 23.53
C ILE A 42 -10.86 13.22 22.33
N VAL A 43 -10.07 14.28 22.50
CA VAL A 43 -9.06 14.69 21.52
C VAL A 43 -7.68 14.54 22.15
N GLY A 44 -6.74 13.98 21.39
CA GLY A 44 -5.40 13.73 21.89
C GLY A 44 -4.44 13.34 20.77
N LEU A 45 -3.25 12.91 21.15
CA LEU A 45 -2.24 12.40 20.24
C LEU A 45 -2.05 10.90 20.44
N ILE A 46 -1.88 10.17 19.35
CA ILE A 46 -1.66 8.72 19.33
C ILE A 46 -0.29 8.45 18.68
N LYS A 47 0.52 7.61 19.31
CA LYS A 47 1.73 7.07 18.71
C LYS A 47 1.36 5.77 17.98
N THR A 48 1.36 5.80 16.66
CA THR A 48 0.97 4.70 15.79
C THR A 48 2.15 3.86 15.30
N VAL A 49 3.34 4.43 15.34
CA VAL A 49 4.60 3.77 14.93
C VAL A 49 5.54 3.74 16.13
N ASP A 50 5.89 2.53 16.58
CA ASP A 50 6.83 2.33 17.69
C ASP A 50 8.26 2.73 17.30
N ASP A 51 9.06 3.07 18.32
CA ASP A 51 10.48 3.32 18.15
C ASP A 51 11.17 2.06 17.59
N GLY A 52 11.99 2.25 16.56
CA GLY A 52 12.69 1.16 15.90
C GLY A 52 11.95 0.57 14.68
N LEU A 53 10.68 0.89 14.48
CA LEU A 53 9.96 0.57 13.26
C LEU A 53 10.07 1.72 12.24
N LYS A 54 10.22 1.37 10.97
CA LYS A 54 10.19 2.35 9.88
C LYS A 54 8.75 2.86 9.72
N PRO A 55 8.50 4.18 9.72
CA PRO A 55 7.16 4.71 9.51
C PRO A 55 6.65 4.37 8.11
N GLY A 56 5.42 3.90 8.05
CA GLY A 56 4.72 3.54 6.81
C GLY A 56 3.30 3.08 7.10
N SER A 57 2.46 3.16 6.09
CA SER A 57 1.03 2.81 6.21
C SER A 57 0.79 1.35 6.61
N ASP A 58 1.71 0.44 6.30
CA ASP A 58 1.66 -0.96 6.73
C ASP A 58 1.70 -1.10 8.26
N VAL A 59 2.77 -0.59 8.87
CA VAL A 59 3.00 -0.64 10.32
C VAL A 59 1.94 0.18 11.06
N ALA A 60 1.69 1.40 10.60
CA ALA A 60 0.79 2.33 11.28
C ALA A 60 -0.67 1.87 11.25
N ASN A 61 -1.17 1.37 10.11
CA ASN A 61 -2.54 0.85 10.03
C ASN A 61 -2.73 -0.43 10.83
N LEU A 62 -1.72 -1.30 10.94
CA LEU A 62 -1.77 -2.44 11.87
C LEU A 62 -1.96 -1.96 13.31
N SER A 63 -1.21 -0.94 13.73
CA SER A 63 -1.35 -0.35 15.06
C SER A 63 -2.74 0.24 15.31
N VAL A 64 -3.27 1.03 14.38
CA VAL A 64 -4.61 1.63 14.47
C VAL A 64 -5.70 0.55 14.54
N LEU A 65 -5.54 -0.56 13.83
CA LEU A 65 -6.43 -1.71 13.88
C LEU A 65 -6.28 -2.56 15.16
N GLY A 66 -5.34 -2.19 16.04
CA GLY A 66 -5.13 -2.87 17.32
C GLY A 66 -4.31 -4.15 17.23
N TYR A 67 -3.53 -4.32 16.15
CA TYR A 67 -2.51 -5.35 16.04
C TYR A 67 -1.15 -4.78 16.50
N ASP A 68 -0.29 -5.64 17.03
CA ASP A 68 1.09 -5.28 17.38
C ASP A 68 2.00 -5.54 16.18
N PRO A 69 2.48 -4.51 15.47
CA PRO A 69 3.32 -4.70 14.29
C PRO A 69 4.62 -5.46 14.59
N ASN A 70 5.17 -5.30 15.80
CA ASN A 70 6.38 -6.02 16.20
C ASN A 70 6.20 -7.55 16.22
N LYS A 71 4.94 -8.02 16.33
CA LYS A 71 4.63 -9.46 16.36
C LYS A 71 4.09 -10.01 15.06
N CYS A 72 3.41 -9.18 14.28
CA CYS A 72 2.66 -9.66 13.12
C CYS A 72 3.17 -9.13 11.76
N TYR A 73 3.97 -8.06 11.75
CA TYR A 73 4.49 -7.49 10.51
C TYR A 73 5.74 -8.25 10.06
N THR A 74 5.70 -8.81 8.88
CA THR A 74 6.77 -9.64 8.30
C THR A 74 7.29 -9.09 6.98
N GLY A 75 6.79 -7.92 6.57
CA GLY A 75 7.13 -7.28 5.31
C GLY A 75 5.88 -6.86 4.53
N ARG A 76 6.07 -6.01 3.54
CA ARG A 76 5.00 -5.45 2.71
C ARG A 76 4.51 -6.44 1.65
N SER A 77 5.43 -7.24 1.09
CA SER A 77 5.11 -8.16 0.00
C SER A 77 4.01 -9.17 0.31
N PRO A 78 3.95 -9.81 1.50
CA PRO A 78 2.86 -10.73 1.82
C PRO A 78 1.49 -10.07 1.83
N LEU A 79 1.42 -8.82 2.31
CA LEU A 79 0.17 -8.05 2.34
C LEU A 79 -0.31 -7.71 0.93
N GLU A 80 0.61 -7.30 0.06
CA GLU A 80 0.31 -7.05 -1.35
C GLU A 80 -0.10 -8.34 -2.08
N ALA A 81 0.56 -9.46 -1.80
CA ALA A 81 0.18 -10.79 -2.33
C ALA A 81 -1.26 -11.16 -1.94
N GLY A 82 -1.62 -10.98 -0.68
CA GLY A 82 -2.99 -11.21 -0.20
C GLY A 82 -4.02 -10.33 -0.90
N SER A 83 -3.68 -9.07 -1.20
CA SER A 83 -4.59 -8.14 -1.86
C SER A 83 -5.00 -8.62 -3.25
N ILE A 84 -4.09 -9.17 -4.02
CA ILE A 84 -4.35 -9.70 -5.36
C ILE A 84 -4.93 -11.12 -5.36
N GLY A 85 -5.27 -11.64 -4.19
CA GLY A 85 -5.96 -12.93 -4.04
C GLY A 85 -5.06 -14.16 -3.95
N ILE A 86 -3.75 -13.99 -3.71
CA ILE A 86 -2.83 -15.09 -3.51
C ILE A 86 -3.07 -15.67 -2.11
N ASP A 87 -3.41 -16.96 -2.06
CA ASP A 87 -3.49 -17.71 -0.80
C ASP A 87 -2.11 -18.30 -0.50
N MET A 88 -1.35 -17.58 0.33
CA MET A 88 -0.01 -18.00 0.75
C MET A 88 -0.10 -19.10 1.81
N LEU A 89 0.73 -20.13 1.67
CA LEU A 89 0.99 -21.08 2.72
C LEU A 89 1.95 -20.49 3.78
N ASP A 90 1.96 -21.06 4.98
CA ASP A 90 2.85 -20.58 6.06
C ASP A 90 4.34 -20.82 5.75
N THR A 91 4.63 -21.69 4.80
CA THR A 91 6.00 -21.99 4.31
C THR A 91 6.42 -21.13 3.12
N ASP A 92 5.52 -20.30 2.59
CA ASP A 92 5.81 -19.46 1.43
C ASP A 92 6.54 -18.19 1.84
N VAL A 93 7.49 -17.80 1.00
CA VAL A 93 8.07 -16.45 0.99
C VAL A 93 7.54 -15.70 -0.23
N SER A 94 6.98 -14.54 -0.03
CA SER A 94 6.63 -13.64 -1.13
C SER A 94 7.74 -12.64 -1.36
N LEU A 95 7.99 -12.28 -2.61
CA LEU A 95 8.88 -11.21 -3.01
C LEU A 95 8.13 -10.24 -3.92
N ARG A 96 8.42 -8.96 -3.77
CA ARG A 96 8.02 -7.98 -4.78
C ARG A 96 8.85 -8.24 -6.04
N CYS A 97 8.18 -8.21 -7.18
CA CYS A 97 8.76 -8.46 -8.49
C CYS A 97 8.46 -7.24 -9.37
N ASN A 98 9.43 -6.34 -9.50
CA ASN A 98 9.30 -5.22 -10.42
C ASN A 98 9.69 -5.63 -11.82
N LEU A 99 8.93 -5.18 -12.83
CA LEU A 99 9.43 -5.08 -14.19
C LEU A 99 10.29 -3.82 -14.28
N VAL A 100 11.55 -3.98 -14.68
CA VAL A 100 12.54 -2.89 -14.72
C VAL A 100 13.16 -2.78 -16.11
N THR A 101 13.78 -1.62 -16.39
CA THR A 101 14.63 -1.42 -17.56
C THR A 101 16.09 -1.52 -17.16
N LEU A 102 16.79 -2.51 -17.70
CA LEU A 102 18.24 -2.62 -17.64
C LEU A 102 18.88 -2.15 -18.96
N SER A 103 20.07 -1.64 -18.84
CA SER A 103 20.95 -1.31 -19.99
C SER A 103 21.40 -2.57 -20.74
N ASP A 104 22.11 -2.40 -21.82
CA ASP A 104 22.39 -3.44 -22.83
C ASP A 104 23.81 -4.02 -22.78
N GLU A 105 24.59 -3.75 -21.69
CA GLU A 105 25.91 -4.37 -21.52
C GLU A 105 25.83 -5.90 -21.70
N GLU A 106 26.88 -6.50 -22.26
CA GLU A 106 26.92 -7.90 -22.61
C GLU A 106 26.68 -8.81 -21.38
N LYS A 107 27.39 -8.54 -20.28
CA LYS A 107 27.24 -9.31 -19.05
C LYS A 107 26.13 -8.76 -18.21
N TYR A 108 25.28 -9.64 -17.68
CA TYR A 108 24.14 -9.25 -16.85
C TYR A 108 24.56 -8.43 -15.63
N GLU A 109 25.60 -8.83 -14.92
CA GLU A 109 26.12 -8.18 -13.72
C GLU A 109 26.68 -6.76 -13.96
N ASP A 110 27.08 -6.44 -15.18
CA ASP A 110 27.66 -5.14 -15.53
C ASP A 110 26.59 -4.12 -15.95
N LYS A 111 25.32 -4.56 -16.07
CA LYS A 111 24.20 -3.71 -16.46
C LYS A 111 23.86 -2.65 -15.40
N THR A 112 23.17 -1.62 -15.82
CA THR A 112 22.67 -0.53 -15.00
C THR A 112 21.14 -0.57 -14.97
N ILE A 113 20.53 -0.33 -13.81
CA ILE A 113 19.07 -0.04 -13.76
C ILE A 113 18.84 1.35 -14.33
N LEU A 114 18.28 1.42 -15.52
CA LEU A 114 17.91 2.68 -16.18
C LEU A 114 16.58 3.22 -15.64
N ASP A 115 15.67 2.32 -15.26
CA ASP A 115 14.37 2.67 -14.71
C ASP A 115 13.79 1.50 -13.93
N TYR A 116 13.28 1.79 -12.73
CA TYR A 116 12.68 0.80 -11.83
C TYR A 116 11.22 0.45 -12.17
N CYS A 117 10.59 1.19 -13.09
CA CYS A 117 9.17 1.05 -13.46
C CYS A 117 8.93 0.94 -14.98
N ALA A 118 9.98 0.93 -15.79
CA ALA A 118 9.90 0.85 -17.26
C ALA A 118 8.93 1.89 -17.86
N ASP A 119 9.13 3.19 -17.58
CA ASP A 119 8.25 4.30 -17.95
C ASP A 119 6.79 4.07 -17.51
N ASP A 120 6.59 3.61 -16.27
CA ASP A 120 5.28 3.25 -15.73
C ASP A 120 4.47 2.35 -16.66
N ILE A 121 5.10 1.23 -17.07
CA ILE A 121 4.49 0.28 -17.99
C ILE A 121 3.00 0.02 -17.70
N SER A 122 2.17 0.01 -18.74
CA SER A 122 0.74 -0.26 -18.57
C SER A 122 0.49 -1.65 -17.99
N THR A 123 -0.59 -1.76 -17.20
CA THR A 123 -0.98 -3.05 -16.58
C THR A 123 -1.21 -4.13 -17.64
N ASP A 124 -1.77 -3.78 -18.81
CA ASP A 124 -2.06 -4.74 -19.86
C ASP A 124 -0.77 -5.29 -20.50
N GLU A 125 0.21 -4.43 -20.83
CA GLU A 125 1.51 -4.86 -21.34
C GLU A 125 2.24 -5.71 -20.27
N ALA A 126 2.23 -5.27 -19.03
CA ALA A 126 2.88 -5.96 -17.92
C ALA A 126 2.29 -7.37 -17.69
N LYS A 127 0.97 -7.52 -17.75
CA LYS A 127 0.30 -8.83 -17.63
C LYS A 127 0.76 -9.81 -18.70
N ILE A 128 0.97 -9.34 -19.95
CA ILE A 128 1.48 -10.18 -21.03
C ILE A 128 2.89 -10.68 -20.70
N LEU A 129 3.77 -9.77 -20.25
CA LEU A 129 5.16 -10.11 -19.91
C LEU A 129 5.24 -11.06 -18.71
N ILE A 130 4.49 -10.80 -17.64
CA ILE A 130 4.49 -11.67 -16.45
C ILE A 130 3.87 -13.04 -16.75
N LYS A 131 2.79 -13.08 -17.54
CA LYS A 131 2.24 -14.37 -18.00
C LYS A 131 3.26 -15.16 -18.79
N PHE A 132 3.98 -14.52 -19.72
CA PHE A 132 5.04 -15.16 -20.49
C PHE A 132 6.16 -15.70 -19.59
N LEU A 133 6.60 -14.93 -18.57
CA LEU A 133 7.57 -15.42 -17.59
C LEU A 133 7.01 -16.60 -16.78
N ALA A 134 5.76 -16.51 -16.34
CA ALA A 134 5.09 -17.59 -15.61
C ALA A 134 5.05 -18.89 -16.44
N ASP A 135 4.69 -18.79 -17.72
CA ASP A 135 4.64 -19.96 -18.64
C ASP A 135 6.02 -20.59 -18.84
N LYS A 136 7.12 -19.86 -18.65
CA LYS A 136 8.50 -20.32 -18.86
C LYS A 136 9.24 -20.71 -17.58
N LEU A 137 8.95 -20.05 -16.46
CA LEU A 137 9.74 -20.14 -15.24
C LEU A 137 9.01 -20.69 -14.03
N ASN A 138 7.66 -20.75 -14.05
CA ASN A 138 6.92 -21.36 -12.96
C ASN A 138 7.26 -22.84 -12.83
N ASN A 139 7.39 -23.28 -11.59
CA ASN A 139 7.63 -24.65 -11.20
C ASN A 139 7.07 -24.90 -9.79
N ASP A 140 7.41 -26.02 -9.16
CA ASP A 140 6.96 -26.33 -7.81
C ASP A 140 7.52 -25.40 -6.74
N GLU A 141 8.63 -24.74 -7.02
CA GLU A 141 9.32 -23.85 -6.09
C GLU A 141 8.93 -22.37 -6.30
N PHE A 142 8.75 -21.91 -7.54
CA PHE A 142 8.51 -20.53 -7.89
C PHE A 142 7.24 -20.33 -8.71
N ARG A 143 6.45 -19.31 -8.35
CA ARG A 143 5.25 -18.90 -9.08
C ARG A 143 5.16 -17.39 -9.21
N PHE A 144 5.04 -16.91 -10.44
CA PHE A 144 4.84 -15.50 -10.76
C PHE A 144 3.36 -15.16 -10.81
N TYR A 145 3.01 -14.02 -10.23
CA TYR A 145 1.65 -13.46 -10.23
C TYR A 145 1.69 -12.01 -10.70
N SER A 146 0.81 -11.67 -11.64
CA SER A 146 0.69 -10.30 -12.13
C SER A 146 -0.07 -9.41 -11.15
N GLY A 147 0.46 -8.22 -10.92
CA GLY A 147 -0.20 -7.13 -10.20
C GLY A 147 -0.53 -5.98 -11.15
N VAL A 148 -0.26 -4.75 -10.71
CA VAL A 148 -0.59 -3.52 -11.43
C VAL A 148 0.68 -2.83 -11.90
N SER A 149 0.68 -2.37 -13.17
CA SER A 149 1.80 -1.67 -13.81
C SER A 149 3.09 -2.50 -13.67
N TYR A 150 4.16 -1.93 -13.18
CA TYR A 150 5.45 -2.59 -12.98
C TYR A 150 5.54 -3.48 -11.72
N ARG A 151 4.51 -3.49 -10.86
CA ARG A 151 4.50 -4.16 -9.54
C ARG A 151 3.82 -5.50 -9.62
N HIS A 152 4.56 -6.56 -9.38
CA HIS A 152 4.13 -7.96 -9.42
C HIS A 152 4.63 -8.71 -8.19
N CYS A 153 4.28 -9.97 -8.07
CA CYS A 153 4.65 -10.82 -6.96
C CYS A 153 5.27 -12.14 -7.45
N LEU A 154 6.31 -12.57 -6.76
CA LEU A 154 6.84 -13.92 -6.85
C LEU A 154 6.57 -14.64 -5.53
N ILE A 155 5.98 -15.82 -5.59
CA ILE A 155 5.88 -16.74 -4.45
C ILE A 155 6.96 -17.81 -4.58
N TRP A 156 7.73 -17.93 -3.50
CA TRP A 156 8.78 -18.93 -3.35
C TRP A 156 8.32 -19.96 -2.31
N ASN A 157 7.86 -21.13 -2.79
CA ASN A 157 7.40 -22.21 -1.93
C ASN A 157 8.58 -22.82 -1.17
N ASN A 158 8.40 -23.02 0.14
CA ASN A 158 9.45 -23.43 1.07
C ASN A 158 10.71 -22.55 0.99
N GLY A 159 10.51 -21.25 0.77
CA GLY A 159 11.56 -20.24 0.71
C GLY A 159 12.18 -19.95 2.07
N THR A 160 13.14 -19.03 2.07
CA THR A 160 13.79 -18.55 3.30
C THR A 160 13.96 -17.05 3.27
N LEU A 161 13.86 -16.41 4.44
CA LEU A 161 14.20 -14.98 4.62
C LEU A 161 15.72 -14.75 4.78
N ASN A 162 16.51 -15.81 4.96
CA ASN A 162 17.96 -15.72 5.05
C ASN A 162 18.59 -15.64 3.66
N VAL A 163 18.38 -14.52 2.98
CA VAL A 163 18.80 -14.26 1.59
C VAL A 163 19.80 -13.10 1.46
N GLY A 164 20.25 -12.56 2.58
CA GLY A 164 21.05 -11.33 2.62
C GLY A 164 20.18 -10.10 2.31
N THR A 165 20.80 -9.06 1.79
CA THR A 165 20.09 -7.82 1.46
C THR A 165 19.58 -7.88 0.02
N LEU A 166 18.27 -7.71 -0.16
CA LEU A 166 17.63 -7.50 -1.46
C LEU A 166 17.27 -6.02 -1.59
N THR A 167 18.05 -5.28 -2.40
CA THR A 167 17.92 -3.83 -2.50
C THR A 167 16.75 -3.43 -3.38
N PRO A 168 15.88 -2.49 -2.96
CA PRO A 168 14.82 -1.96 -3.80
C PRO A 168 15.36 -1.32 -5.08
N PRO A 169 14.76 -1.55 -6.26
CA PRO A 169 15.29 -1.04 -7.54
C PRO A 169 15.24 0.49 -7.65
N HIS A 170 14.31 1.14 -6.97
CA HIS A 170 14.22 2.61 -6.96
C HIS A 170 15.36 3.29 -6.19
N ASP A 171 16.02 2.59 -5.26
CA ASP A 171 17.19 3.10 -4.52
C ASP A 171 18.48 3.04 -5.36
N ILE A 172 18.46 2.30 -6.46
CA ILE A 172 19.63 2.04 -7.30
C ILE A 172 19.43 2.40 -8.77
N THR A 173 18.40 3.17 -9.09
CA THR A 173 18.20 3.71 -10.44
C THR A 173 19.39 4.58 -10.83
N GLY A 174 19.91 4.35 -12.02
CA GLY A 174 21.12 4.99 -12.56
C GLY A 174 22.44 4.37 -12.06
N LYS A 175 22.39 3.28 -11.29
CA LYS A 175 23.59 2.61 -10.76
C LYS A 175 23.80 1.23 -11.40
N PRO A 176 25.09 0.80 -11.59
CA PRO A 176 25.40 -0.57 -11.98
C PRO A 176 24.88 -1.58 -10.95
N ILE A 177 24.29 -2.69 -11.42
CA ILE A 177 23.66 -3.68 -10.55
C ILE A 177 24.62 -4.59 -9.82
N LYS A 178 25.89 -4.63 -10.20
CA LYS A 178 26.91 -5.55 -9.71
C LYS A 178 27.00 -5.67 -8.17
N ASN A 179 26.82 -4.55 -7.48
CA ASN A 179 26.90 -4.52 -6.00
C ASN A 179 25.56 -4.79 -5.31
N TYR A 180 24.47 -5.00 -6.08
CA TYR A 180 23.10 -5.09 -5.58
C TYR A 180 22.40 -6.38 -5.99
N ILE A 181 23.02 -7.19 -6.85
CA ILE A 181 22.52 -8.52 -7.20
C ILE A 181 22.54 -9.43 -5.97
N PRO A 182 21.60 -10.39 -5.85
CA PRO A 182 21.54 -11.32 -4.72
C PRO A 182 22.77 -12.25 -4.70
N LEU A 183 23.74 -11.98 -3.84
CA LEU A 183 24.99 -12.75 -3.74
C LEU A 183 24.97 -13.78 -2.60
N HIS A 184 23.99 -13.73 -1.69
CA HIS A 184 23.87 -14.70 -0.63
C HIS A 184 23.64 -16.12 -1.18
N PRO A 185 24.28 -17.18 -0.62
CA PRO A 185 24.14 -18.54 -1.13
C PRO A 185 22.68 -19.01 -1.28
N ASN A 186 21.79 -18.63 -0.34
CA ASN A 186 20.37 -18.97 -0.43
C ASN A 186 19.60 -18.17 -1.48
N ALA A 187 20.17 -17.06 -1.97
CA ALA A 187 19.51 -16.18 -2.94
C ALA A 187 19.95 -16.41 -4.39
N HIS A 188 20.88 -17.36 -4.65
CA HIS A 188 21.41 -17.59 -6.00
C HIS A 188 20.30 -17.94 -7.01
N LYS A 189 19.27 -18.68 -6.59
CA LYS A 189 18.12 -19.01 -7.44
C LYS A 189 17.31 -17.77 -7.83
N LEU A 190 17.20 -16.78 -6.94
CA LEU A 190 16.55 -15.50 -7.25
C LEU A 190 17.36 -14.73 -8.31
N TYR A 191 18.67 -14.71 -8.14
CA TYR A 191 19.57 -14.13 -9.15
C TYR A 191 19.45 -14.82 -10.50
N ASP A 192 19.39 -16.15 -10.53
CA ASP A 192 19.19 -16.93 -11.75
C ASP A 192 17.86 -16.60 -12.45
N LEU A 193 16.78 -16.41 -11.67
CA LEU A 193 15.49 -15.97 -12.21
C LEU A 193 15.59 -14.59 -12.85
N MET A 194 16.28 -13.64 -12.20
CA MET A 194 16.49 -12.29 -12.73
C MET A 194 17.28 -12.35 -14.06
N LYS A 195 18.37 -13.10 -14.13
CA LYS A 195 19.14 -13.31 -15.37
C LYS A 195 18.30 -13.94 -16.49
N LYS A 196 17.60 -15.01 -16.18
CA LYS A 196 16.74 -15.71 -17.15
C LYS A 196 15.63 -14.80 -17.66
N SER A 197 15.06 -13.96 -16.80
CA SER A 197 14.03 -13.01 -17.21
C SER A 197 14.54 -12.04 -18.25
N TYR A 198 15.77 -11.53 -18.11
CA TYR A 198 16.38 -10.64 -19.08
C TYR A 198 16.52 -11.33 -20.47
N GLU A 199 17.03 -12.56 -20.49
CA GLU A 199 17.17 -13.30 -21.73
C GLU A 199 15.82 -13.58 -22.44
N LEU A 200 14.77 -13.78 -21.67
CA LEU A 200 13.42 -14.02 -22.18
C LEU A 200 12.72 -12.74 -22.63
N LEU A 201 12.92 -11.62 -21.91
CA LEU A 201 12.16 -10.39 -22.12
C LEU A 201 12.82 -9.41 -23.08
N LYS A 202 14.16 -9.41 -23.22
CA LYS A 202 14.88 -8.41 -24.04
C LYS A 202 14.37 -8.29 -25.48
N ASN A 203 13.95 -9.40 -26.08
CA ASN A 203 13.44 -9.47 -27.46
C ASN A 203 11.94 -9.81 -27.54
N HIS A 204 11.21 -9.71 -26.40
CA HIS A 204 9.78 -9.98 -26.41
C HIS A 204 9.02 -8.95 -27.26
N PRO A 205 8.00 -9.33 -28.07
CA PRO A 205 7.28 -8.42 -28.96
C PRO A 205 6.75 -7.15 -28.29
N VAL A 206 6.26 -7.23 -27.05
CA VAL A 206 5.83 -6.05 -26.27
C VAL A 206 7.00 -5.08 -26.12
N ASN A 207 8.20 -5.55 -25.76
CA ASN A 207 9.36 -4.71 -25.55
C ASN A 207 9.90 -4.12 -26.84
N LEU A 208 9.88 -4.88 -27.94
CA LEU A 208 10.25 -4.36 -29.27
C LEU A 208 9.30 -3.23 -29.69
N SER A 209 7.99 -3.44 -29.52
CA SER A 209 6.99 -2.39 -29.80
C SER A 209 7.16 -1.15 -28.90
N ARG A 210 7.55 -1.32 -27.64
CA ARG A 210 7.85 -0.18 -26.73
C ARG A 210 9.04 0.62 -27.23
N ILE A 211 10.12 -0.06 -27.64
CA ILE A 211 11.32 0.59 -28.19
C ILE A 211 10.99 1.37 -29.46
N GLU A 212 10.20 0.79 -30.37
CA GLU A 212 9.74 1.46 -31.61
C GLU A 212 8.94 2.74 -31.31
N LYS A 213 8.21 2.77 -30.18
CA LYS A 213 7.45 3.93 -29.69
C LYS A 213 8.29 4.92 -28.88
N GLY A 214 9.60 4.68 -28.73
CA GLY A 214 10.48 5.50 -27.90
C GLY A 214 10.29 5.33 -26.39
N LEU A 215 9.62 4.26 -25.96
CA LEU A 215 9.43 3.91 -24.56
C LEU A 215 10.51 2.92 -24.08
N ARG A 216 10.83 2.96 -22.80
CA ARG A 216 11.76 2.03 -22.20
C ARG A 216 11.18 0.61 -22.15
N PRO A 217 11.95 -0.43 -22.55
CA PRO A 217 11.51 -1.81 -22.45
C PRO A 217 11.51 -2.29 -20.98
N ALA A 218 10.54 -3.11 -20.62
CA ALA A 218 10.54 -3.85 -19.38
C ALA A 218 11.30 -5.17 -19.58
N ASN A 219 12.62 -5.08 -19.66
CA ASN A 219 13.48 -6.16 -20.18
C ASN A 219 14.05 -7.10 -19.09
N SER A 220 13.73 -6.86 -17.81
CA SER A 220 14.13 -7.75 -16.72
C SER A 220 13.14 -7.63 -15.57
N ILE A 221 13.15 -8.63 -14.67
CA ILE A 221 12.55 -8.49 -13.34
C ILE A 221 13.61 -8.10 -12.32
N TRP A 222 13.16 -7.46 -11.22
CA TRP A 222 13.96 -7.21 -10.04
C TRP A 222 13.22 -7.70 -8.80
N LEU A 223 13.84 -8.61 -8.05
CA LEU A 223 13.24 -9.27 -6.89
C LEU A 223 13.76 -8.64 -5.58
N TRP A 224 12.83 -8.29 -4.68
CA TRP A 224 13.14 -7.59 -3.43
C TRP A 224 11.97 -7.63 -2.45
N GLY A 225 12.18 -7.15 -1.23
CA GLY A 225 11.10 -6.95 -0.26
C GLY A 225 10.44 -8.24 0.20
N GLU A 226 11.25 -9.26 0.44
CA GLU A 226 10.85 -10.58 0.89
C GLU A 226 10.07 -10.53 2.21
N GLY A 227 9.11 -11.45 2.37
CA GLY A 227 8.35 -11.61 3.60
C GLY A 227 7.57 -12.92 3.62
N VAL A 228 7.19 -13.35 4.81
CA VAL A 228 6.33 -14.51 5.03
C VAL A 228 4.90 -14.07 5.30
N LYS A 229 3.94 -14.99 5.21
CA LYS A 229 2.54 -14.72 5.49
C LYS A 229 2.37 -13.98 6.82
N ALA A 230 1.67 -12.84 6.79
CA ALA A 230 1.36 -12.09 8.01
C ALA A 230 0.44 -12.92 8.91
N ASN A 231 0.85 -13.16 10.14
CA ASN A 231 0.05 -13.89 11.13
C ASN A 231 -0.87 -12.93 11.88
N LEU A 232 -1.98 -12.54 11.23
CA LEU A 232 -3.01 -11.70 11.84
C LEU A 232 -4.11 -12.57 12.43
N VAL A 233 -4.32 -12.44 13.74
CA VAL A 233 -5.49 -13.04 14.38
C VAL A 233 -6.76 -12.49 13.71
N ASN A 234 -7.73 -13.35 13.41
CA ASN A 234 -8.98 -12.92 12.80
C ASN A 234 -9.64 -11.80 13.62
N PHE A 235 -10.04 -10.71 12.97
CA PHE A 235 -10.55 -9.50 13.63
C PHE A 235 -11.79 -9.80 14.48
N LYS A 236 -12.70 -10.64 13.96
CA LYS A 236 -13.89 -11.06 14.69
C LYS A 236 -13.55 -11.89 15.93
N GLU A 237 -12.56 -12.77 15.84
CA GLU A 237 -12.10 -13.56 16.99
C GLU A 237 -11.43 -12.65 18.05
N LYS A 238 -10.64 -11.68 17.59
CA LYS A 238 -9.90 -10.78 18.47
C LYS A 238 -10.81 -9.77 19.21
N PHE A 239 -11.80 -9.19 18.52
CA PHE A 239 -12.61 -8.07 19.02
C PHE A 239 -14.10 -8.37 19.16
N ASN A 240 -14.53 -9.56 18.76
CA ASN A 240 -15.93 -10.01 18.77
C ASN A 240 -16.88 -9.07 18.00
N VAL A 241 -16.42 -8.49 16.88
CA VAL A 241 -17.19 -7.65 15.97
C VAL A 241 -16.99 -8.07 14.53
N LYS A 242 -18.02 -7.95 13.71
CA LYS A 242 -17.92 -8.13 12.25
C LYS A 242 -17.37 -6.86 11.64
N ALA A 243 -16.35 -6.97 10.82
CA ALA A 243 -15.60 -5.83 10.33
C ALA A 243 -15.50 -5.78 8.82
N SER A 244 -15.50 -4.56 8.28
CA SER A 244 -15.24 -4.29 6.86
C SER A 244 -14.12 -3.26 6.68
N MET A 245 -13.35 -3.44 5.61
CA MET A 245 -12.28 -2.55 5.16
C MET A 245 -12.66 -1.92 3.82
N ILE A 246 -12.65 -0.60 3.75
CA ILE A 246 -12.84 0.18 2.52
C ILE A 246 -11.56 0.93 2.23
N SER A 247 -10.86 0.58 1.16
CA SER A 247 -9.62 1.23 0.73
C SER A 247 -9.40 1.08 -0.77
N ALA A 248 -8.76 2.06 -1.39
CA ALA A 248 -8.24 1.95 -2.75
C ALA A 248 -6.84 1.30 -2.79
N VAL A 249 -6.18 1.18 -1.63
CA VAL A 249 -4.78 0.77 -1.51
C VAL A 249 -4.69 -0.73 -1.28
N ASP A 250 -3.95 -1.43 -2.15
CA ASP A 250 -3.78 -2.89 -2.09
C ASP A 250 -3.22 -3.37 -0.76
N LEU A 251 -2.30 -2.61 -0.17
CA LEU A 251 -1.72 -2.89 1.13
C LEU A 251 -2.79 -3.03 2.22
N LEU A 252 -3.72 -2.08 2.29
CA LEU A 252 -4.82 -2.07 3.27
C LEU A 252 -5.83 -3.19 3.00
N LYS A 253 -6.13 -3.43 1.72
CA LYS A 253 -6.95 -4.58 1.31
C LYS A 253 -6.33 -5.90 1.75
N GLY A 254 -5.00 -6.04 1.63
CA GLY A 254 -4.25 -7.19 2.12
C GLY A 254 -4.38 -7.38 3.63
N ILE A 255 -4.21 -6.31 4.42
CA ILE A 255 -4.43 -6.34 5.88
C ILE A 255 -5.86 -6.79 6.19
N GLY A 256 -6.85 -6.22 5.49
CA GLY A 256 -8.26 -6.61 5.66
C GLY A 256 -8.49 -8.10 5.39
N LYS A 257 -7.98 -8.64 4.29
CA LYS A 257 -8.11 -10.06 3.94
C LYS A 257 -7.43 -10.98 4.96
N PHE A 258 -6.18 -10.71 5.34
CA PHE A 258 -5.47 -11.53 6.33
C PHE A 258 -6.09 -11.48 7.72
N SER A 259 -6.73 -10.36 8.08
CA SER A 259 -7.45 -10.24 9.34
C SER A 259 -8.89 -10.75 9.28
N GLY A 260 -9.34 -11.30 8.14
CA GLY A 260 -10.69 -11.84 7.98
C GLY A 260 -11.80 -10.79 7.96
N MET A 261 -11.46 -9.53 7.63
CA MET A 261 -12.43 -8.46 7.40
C MET A 261 -13.06 -8.62 6.01
N ASN A 262 -14.29 -8.14 5.84
CA ASN A 262 -14.90 -7.97 4.52
C ASN A 262 -14.21 -6.81 3.79
N VAL A 263 -13.54 -7.07 2.67
CA VAL A 263 -12.87 -6.04 1.87
C VAL A 263 -13.81 -5.56 0.79
N VAL A 264 -14.10 -4.26 0.78
CA VAL A 264 -15.07 -3.65 -0.13
C VAL A 264 -14.33 -2.80 -1.16
N ASP A 265 -14.52 -3.13 -2.43
CA ASP A 265 -14.06 -2.31 -3.55
C ASP A 265 -15.10 -1.24 -3.89
N VAL A 266 -14.64 -0.02 -4.16
CA VAL A 266 -15.48 1.12 -4.51
C VAL A 266 -15.09 1.62 -5.89
N ASP A 267 -16.03 1.64 -6.81
CA ASP A 267 -15.80 2.16 -8.16
C ASP A 267 -15.33 3.62 -8.12
N GLY A 268 -14.26 3.93 -8.85
CA GLY A 268 -13.64 5.26 -8.88
C GLY A 268 -12.85 5.61 -7.63
N ALA A 269 -12.61 4.65 -6.72
CA ALA A 269 -11.69 4.86 -5.61
C ALA A 269 -10.24 4.85 -6.11
N THR A 270 -9.52 5.92 -5.81
CA THR A 270 -8.10 6.11 -6.11
C THR A 270 -7.33 6.45 -4.83
N GLY A 271 -6.01 6.44 -4.89
CA GLY A 271 -5.13 6.91 -3.83
C GLY A 271 -4.92 8.44 -3.81
N TYR A 272 -5.66 9.21 -4.62
CA TYR A 272 -5.43 10.64 -4.77
C TYR A 272 -6.69 11.48 -4.54
N ILE A 273 -6.59 12.80 -4.73
CA ILE A 273 -7.67 13.76 -4.42
C ILE A 273 -8.90 13.62 -5.35
N ASP A 274 -8.77 12.92 -6.46
CA ASP A 274 -9.86 12.59 -7.38
C ASP A 274 -10.66 11.34 -6.98
N THR A 275 -10.31 10.71 -5.87
CA THR A 275 -11.00 9.51 -5.36
C THR A 275 -12.50 9.75 -5.17
N ASN A 276 -13.28 8.68 -5.32
CA ASN A 276 -14.73 8.71 -5.08
C ASN A 276 -15.06 8.72 -3.57
N PHE A 277 -14.99 9.90 -2.94
CA PHE A 277 -15.29 10.08 -1.51
C PHE A 277 -16.73 9.67 -1.17
N ASP A 278 -17.72 10.09 -1.96
CA ASP A 278 -19.13 9.77 -1.75
C ASP A 278 -19.40 8.27 -1.87
N GLY A 279 -18.75 7.61 -2.84
CA GLY A 279 -18.82 6.16 -3.00
C GLY A 279 -18.28 5.41 -1.78
N LYS A 280 -17.21 5.88 -1.15
CA LYS A 280 -16.68 5.29 0.09
C LYS A 280 -17.66 5.43 1.26
N ALA A 281 -18.33 6.59 1.38
CA ALA A 281 -19.36 6.79 2.41
C ALA A 281 -20.57 5.88 2.20
N LYS A 282 -21.06 5.78 0.96
CA LYS A 282 -22.15 4.88 0.60
C LYS A 282 -21.83 3.41 0.87
N ALA A 283 -20.60 3.00 0.53
CA ALA A 283 -20.14 1.65 0.83
C ALA A 283 -20.12 1.38 2.35
N ALA A 284 -19.66 2.34 3.17
CA ALA A 284 -19.67 2.20 4.61
C ALA A 284 -21.08 2.07 5.19
N ILE A 285 -22.00 2.89 4.72
CA ILE A 285 -23.41 2.83 5.12
C ILE A 285 -24.01 1.46 4.75
N ASN A 286 -23.79 1.00 3.52
CA ASN A 286 -24.25 -0.30 3.06
C ASN A 286 -23.70 -1.46 3.91
N GLU A 287 -22.43 -1.39 4.33
CA GLU A 287 -21.85 -2.40 5.23
C GLU A 287 -22.57 -2.42 6.59
N PHE A 288 -22.90 -1.26 7.17
CA PHE A 288 -23.70 -1.21 8.39
C PHE A 288 -25.12 -1.77 8.19
N GLU A 289 -25.77 -1.47 7.08
CA GLU A 289 -27.10 -2.02 6.72
C GLU A 289 -27.04 -3.55 6.57
N ASN A 290 -25.94 -4.08 6.07
CA ASN A 290 -25.69 -5.52 5.94
C ASN A 290 -25.21 -6.20 7.22
N GLY A 291 -25.24 -5.48 8.34
CA GLY A 291 -25.01 -6.05 9.68
C GLY A 291 -23.55 -6.07 10.12
N GLN A 292 -22.68 -5.31 9.48
CA GLN A 292 -21.33 -5.08 10.02
C GLN A 292 -21.36 -4.21 11.26
N ASP A 293 -20.46 -4.46 12.18
CA ASP A 293 -20.36 -3.74 13.45
C ASP A 293 -19.22 -2.71 13.45
N PHE A 294 -18.20 -2.95 12.63
CA PHE A 294 -17.01 -2.12 12.50
C PHE A 294 -16.72 -1.86 11.02
N VAL A 295 -16.55 -0.59 10.65
CA VAL A 295 -16.15 -0.20 9.29
C VAL A 295 -14.94 0.70 9.36
N TYR A 296 -13.88 0.30 8.64
CA TYR A 296 -12.64 1.05 8.48
C TYR A 296 -12.62 1.70 7.11
N ILE A 297 -12.66 3.02 7.07
CA ILE A 297 -12.68 3.79 5.82
C ILE A 297 -11.33 4.48 5.66
N HIS A 298 -10.52 3.98 4.74
CA HIS A 298 -9.19 4.52 4.46
C HIS A 298 -9.22 5.47 3.28
N VAL A 299 -8.60 6.64 3.42
CA VAL A 299 -8.46 7.66 2.37
C VAL A 299 -7.02 8.13 2.30
N GLU A 300 -6.32 7.79 1.21
CA GLU A 300 -4.89 8.07 1.00
C GLU A 300 -4.61 9.51 0.50
N ALA A 301 -5.62 10.22 0.03
CA ALA A 301 -5.43 11.52 -0.64
C ALA A 301 -4.58 12.54 0.13
N PRO A 302 -4.68 12.72 1.47
CA PRO A 302 -3.81 13.66 2.18
C PRO A 302 -2.33 13.24 2.17
N ASP A 303 -2.04 11.93 2.19
CA ASP A 303 -0.69 11.37 2.14
C ASP A 303 -0.02 11.66 0.79
N GLU A 304 -0.69 11.33 -0.31
CA GLU A 304 -0.20 11.61 -1.66
C GLU A 304 0.03 13.12 -1.89
N CYS A 305 -0.85 13.97 -1.40
CA CYS A 305 -0.64 15.42 -1.43
C CYS A 305 0.60 15.83 -0.61
N GLY A 306 0.86 15.17 0.51
CA GLY A 306 2.07 15.37 1.33
C GLY A 306 3.33 15.02 0.57
N HIS A 307 3.39 13.84 -0.03
CA HIS A 307 4.52 13.39 -0.86
C HIS A 307 4.81 14.31 -2.04
N ARG A 308 3.77 14.85 -2.66
CA ARG A 308 3.87 15.76 -3.82
C ARG A 308 4.06 17.23 -3.45
N HIS A 309 4.10 17.56 -2.16
CA HIS A 309 4.16 18.94 -1.68
C HIS A 309 3.02 19.83 -2.17
N GLU A 310 1.80 19.27 -2.22
CA GLU A 310 0.61 19.97 -2.70
C GLU A 310 -0.16 20.58 -1.53
N ILE A 311 0.24 21.79 -1.11
CA ILE A 311 -0.23 22.46 0.11
C ILE A 311 -1.76 22.65 0.11
N GLU A 312 -2.31 23.23 -0.96
CA GLU A 312 -3.76 23.48 -1.07
C GLU A 312 -4.55 22.20 -1.18
N ASN A 313 -4.06 21.24 -1.98
CA ASN A 313 -4.72 19.96 -2.18
C ASN A 313 -4.73 19.12 -0.91
N LYS A 314 -3.70 19.17 -0.08
CA LYS A 314 -3.69 18.46 1.20
C LYS A 314 -4.80 18.96 2.12
N SER A 315 -4.91 20.28 2.34
CA SER A 315 -5.99 20.87 3.13
C SER A 315 -7.36 20.62 2.53
N LYS A 316 -7.49 20.68 1.19
CA LYS A 316 -8.73 20.40 0.46
C LYS A 316 -9.15 18.95 0.63
N SER A 317 -8.23 17.98 0.52
CA SER A 317 -8.54 16.55 0.66
C SER A 317 -9.12 16.23 2.06
N ILE A 318 -8.56 16.83 3.11
CA ILE A 318 -9.08 16.70 4.48
C ILE A 318 -10.52 17.24 4.57
N GLY A 319 -10.78 18.40 3.96
CA GLY A 319 -12.13 18.98 3.91
C GLY A 319 -13.13 18.12 3.11
N LEU A 320 -12.68 17.44 2.04
CA LEU A 320 -13.51 16.51 1.27
C LEU A 320 -13.86 15.26 2.08
N ILE A 321 -12.92 14.73 2.85
CA ILE A 321 -13.18 13.62 3.79
C ILE A 321 -14.24 14.01 4.81
N ASP A 322 -14.09 15.18 5.43
CA ASP A 322 -15.05 15.71 6.41
C ASP A 322 -16.44 15.81 5.81
N LYS A 323 -16.55 16.43 4.62
CA LYS A 323 -17.82 16.73 3.97
C LYS A 323 -18.52 15.49 3.40
N TYR A 324 -17.80 14.65 2.68
CA TYR A 324 -18.39 13.58 1.87
C TYR A 324 -18.33 12.19 2.52
N ILE A 325 -17.51 12.00 3.57
CA ILE A 325 -17.43 10.73 4.28
C ILE A 325 -17.92 10.89 5.72
N LEU A 326 -17.23 11.69 6.53
CA LEU A 326 -17.51 11.78 7.96
C LEU A 326 -18.91 12.29 8.24
N GLY A 327 -19.35 13.38 7.58
CA GLY A 327 -20.69 13.93 7.72
C GLY A 327 -21.78 12.90 7.41
N PRO A 328 -21.85 12.37 6.18
CA PRO A 328 -22.87 11.41 5.78
C PRO A 328 -22.91 10.14 6.63
N VAL A 329 -21.76 9.56 6.98
CA VAL A 329 -21.70 8.33 7.77
C VAL A 329 -22.18 8.57 9.21
N THR A 330 -21.74 9.67 9.85
CA THR A 330 -22.20 10.00 11.21
C THR A 330 -23.66 10.41 11.27
N ASP A 331 -24.17 11.09 10.24
CA ASP A 331 -25.60 11.44 10.12
C ASP A 331 -26.48 10.21 9.95
N TYR A 332 -26.01 9.23 9.15
CA TYR A 332 -26.69 7.94 9.02
C TYR A 332 -26.74 7.22 10.37
N LEU A 333 -25.59 7.00 11.02
CA LEU A 333 -25.52 6.31 12.33
C LEU A 333 -26.36 6.99 13.39
N SER A 334 -26.42 8.33 13.40
CA SER A 334 -27.26 9.08 14.35
C SER A 334 -28.76 8.84 14.14
N LYS A 335 -29.19 8.54 12.91
CA LYS A 335 -30.60 8.28 12.56
C LYS A 335 -31.04 6.85 12.85
N THR A 336 -30.10 5.90 12.96
CA THR A 336 -30.45 4.49 13.24
C THR A 336 -30.93 4.26 14.67
N GLY A 337 -30.64 5.17 15.60
CA GLY A 337 -30.90 4.99 17.02
C GLY A 337 -29.95 4.01 17.72
N GLU A 338 -29.01 3.41 16.99
CA GLU A 338 -27.96 2.56 17.57
C GLU A 338 -26.85 3.41 18.20
N ARG A 339 -26.24 2.89 19.27
CA ARG A 339 -25.05 3.53 19.84
C ARG A 339 -23.87 3.31 18.91
N PHE A 340 -23.05 4.33 18.71
CA PHE A 340 -21.85 4.22 17.89
C PHE A 340 -20.68 5.01 18.46
N LYS A 341 -19.47 4.64 18.02
CA LYS A 341 -18.23 5.37 18.26
C LYS A 341 -17.56 5.68 16.93
N VAL A 342 -16.97 6.85 16.87
CA VAL A 342 -16.22 7.33 15.69
C VAL A 342 -14.79 7.61 16.12
N LEU A 343 -13.83 7.09 15.36
CA LEU A 343 -12.42 7.49 15.43
C LEU A 343 -12.07 8.19 14.11
N VAL A 344 -11.55 9.40 14.21
CA VAL A 344 -10.95 10.13 13.09
C VAL A 344 -9.49 10.33 13.42
N THR A 345 -8.60 9.77 12.64
CA THR A 345 -7.16 9.84 12.87
C THR A 345 -6.39 9.62 11.56
N PRO A 346 -5.19 10.16 11.39
CA PRO A 346 -4.24 9.63 10.42
C PRO A 346 -3.58 8.36 10.97
N ASP A 347 -2.87 7.66 10.10
CA ASP A 347 -1.99 6.56 10.48
C ASP A 347 -0.59 7.07 10.84
N HIS A 348 -0.05 8.03 10.11
CA HIS A 348 1.22 8.72 10.36
C HIS A 348 1.14 10.17 9.86
N ALA A 349 2.18 10.94 10.15
CA ALA A 349 2.38 12.22 9.49
C ALA A 349 3.13 12.04 8.17
N THR A 350 2.74 12.84 7.17
CA THR A 350 3.47 12.98 5.89
C THR A 350 3.71 14.48 5.64
N PRO A 351 4.65 15.09 6.39
CA PRO A 351 4.84 16.53 6.32
C PRO A 351 5.21 16.99 4.92
N LEU A 352 4.52 18.02 4.44
CA LEU A 352 4.77 18.66 3.15
C LEU A 352 6.24 19.03 2.95
N SER A 353 6.89 19.53 4.01
CA SER A 353 8.30 19.92 3.99
C SER A 353 9.27 18.76 3.81
N LEU A 354 8.89 17.56 4.28
CA LEU A 354 9.73 16.37 4.24
C LEU A 354 9.41 15.46 3.06
N LYS A 355 8.17 15.51 2.56
CA LYS A 355 7.65 14.65 1.46
C LYS A 355 7.77 13.15 1.75
N THR A 356 7.79 12.79 3.01
CA THR A 356 7.91 11.40 3.48
C THR A 356 7.31 11.25 4.87
N HIS A 357 7.11 10.00 5.28
CA HIS A 357 6.50 9.66 6.57
C HIS A 357 7.42 9.94 7.75
N THR A 358 6.82 10.28 8.89
CA THR A 358 7.52 10.39 10.17
C THR A 358 6.83 9.52 11.23
N ASN A 359 7.51 9.30 12.36
CA ASN A 359 6.97 8.58 13.50
C ASN A 359 6.46 9.50 14.62
N ASP A 360 6.18 10.76 14.27
CA ASP A 360 5.58 11.70 15.21
C ASP A 360 4.22 11.19 15.70
N PRO A 361 3.82 11.48 16.95
CA PRO A 361 2.46 11.26 17.39
C PRO A 361 1.46 12.05 16.55
N VAL A 362 0.32 11.44 16.26
CA VAL A 362 -0.70 11.99 15.35
C VAL A 362 -2.02 12.26 16.08
N PRO A 363 -2.82 13.24 15.63
CA PRO A 363 -4.12 13.58 16.25
C PRO A 363 -5.21 12.56 15.99
#